data_9d04b6b178a027d1bb7fe232b9c4353f
#
_entry.id   9d04b6b178a027d1bb7fe232b9c4353f
#
_cell.length_a   1.000
_cell.length_b   1.000
_cell.length_c   1.000
_cell.angle_alpha   90.00
_cell.angle_beta   90.00
_cell.angle_gamma   90.00
#
_symmetry.space_group_name_H-M   'P 1'
#
loop_
_entity.id
_entity.type
_entity.pdbx_description
1 polymer ?
#
loop_
_entity_poly.entity_id
_entity_poly.type
_entity_poly.pdbx_seq_one_letter_code
_entity_poly.pdbx_strand_id
1 'polypeptide(L)'
;MTEMLEPNRDDASGPAIEKTQINTTVSPQSDGASESTENLQPPPLSWKLGAIVLVTAIGFGSQWSSGITSAMKTTIKKEMKVNNKQFALLEASEDFMVTVLMLFSGFITDKIGGASAILYGNILYSVGSILVAGAAQTRSYRFMIGGRVIRALGDIATQVAQYKVFSSWFAPGNGFASTLGFELGIGKIGAFAGKSSANIIAKRTGDFAWVFWVAVFMNLFTNVMTVVFYWFTKIANKRFHGTADPATGERLVEKSKKLELRKVLELPWGFWAVMAFSMFQTSTSIVFLQNATELAEQRFKTSSIVAAWYTSTAQYAGFFFVPLLGVFLDLFGQRISSMVVCGTLIFTSMLLVCFANTPKGTAASFGIFAFANCFGPTTIIDSIRTSMFDPSVFGTAYALKITMNNAVNIIVRVITGVIQDQSDNKYDRVTIVYVALAGASVAVSFLLAFGCWIFIDLRQLQWSRKLRIARRDILVPRKEAFNKASGATKKISIGCFGALLILTCGSWCAYFWGVATGNN
;
A
#
# COMPACT_ATOMS: atom_id res chain seq x y z
N MET A 1 -29.79 1.92 -58.46
CA MET A 1 -28.94 1.44 -59.53
C MET A 1 -27.66 1.01 -58.85
N THR A 2 -27.66 -0.15 -58.27
CA THR A 2 -27.39 -1.48 -58.84
C THR A 2 -25.97 -1.52 -59.40
N GLU A 3 -25.04 -2.18 -58.68
CA GLU A 3 -24.66 -3.53 -59.05
C GLU A 3 -23.71 -4.13 -58.00
N MET A 4 -24.06 -5.32 -57.56
CA MET A 4 -23.23 -6.26 -56.82
C MET A 4 -22.16 -6.85 -57.75
N LEU A 5 -20.96 -7.06 -57.27
CA LEU A 5 -20.03 -8.04 -57.81
C LEU A 5 -19.40 -8.83 -56.65
N GLU A 6 -19.85 -10.06 -56.47
CA GLU A 6 -19.14 -11.13 -55.78
C GLU A 6 -17.86 -11.49 -56.56
N PRO A 7 -16.77 -11.87 -55.90
CA PRO A 7 -15.73 -12.67 -56.51
C PRO A 7 -15.77 -14.12 -56.05
N ASN A 8 -15.81 -14.93 -57.03
CA ASN A 8 -15.61 -16.31 -57.30
C ASN A 8 -14.69 -17.08 -56.31
N ARG A 9 -15.20 -18.22 -55.85
CA ARG A 9 -14.42 -19.35 -55.36
C ARG A 9 -13.84 -20.09 -56.57
N ASP A 10 -12.55 -20.37 -56.47
CA ASP A 10 -11.84 -21.58 -56.89
C ASP A 10 -10.36 -21.22 -57.11
N ASP A 11 -9.50 -21.70 -56.23
CA ASP A 11 -8.37 -22.55 -56.54
C ASP A 11 -7.55 -22.88 -55.30
N ALA A 12 -7.64 -24.16 -54.96
CA ALA A 12 -6.84 -24.77 -53.92
C ALA A 12 -5.50 -25.25 -54.52
N SER A 13 -4.40 -24.80 -54.02
CA SER A 13 -3.13 -25.56 -53.88
C SER A 13 -2.02 -24.67 -53.33
N GLY A 14 -1.89 -24.63 -52.00
CA GLY A 14 -0.73 -24.10 -51.31
C GLY A 14 0.05 -25.23 -50.64
N PRO A 15 1.36 -25.17 -50.61
CA PRO A 15 2.23 -26.27 -50.17
C PRO A 15 2.20 -26.51 -48.66
N ALA A 16 2.32 -27.78 -48.32
CA ALA A 16 2.40 -28.29 -46.94
C ALA A 16 3.50 -27.61 -46.16
N ILE A 17 3.13 -26.97 -45.03
CA ILE A 17 4.11 -26.46 -44.04
C ILE A 17 4.61 -27.64 -43.22
N GLU A 18 5.85 -28.01 -43.53
CA GLU A 18 6.67 -28.97 -42.82
C GLU A 18 6.89 -28.48 -41.38
N LYS A 19 6.44 -29.28 -40.40
CA LYS A 19 6.68 -29.01 -38.98
C LYS A 19 8.15 -29.27 -38.68
N THR A 20 8.98 -28.23 -38.79
CA THR A 20 10.35 -28.27 -38.30
C THR A 20 10.32 -28.24 -36.78
N GLN A 21 10.54 -29.40 -36.17
CA GLN A 21 10.88 -29.52 -34.75
C GLN A 21 12.26 -28.92 -34.55
N ILE A 22 12.32 -27.73 -33.99
CA ILE A 22 13.59 -27.18 -33.50
C ILE A 22 13.90 -27.84 -32.15
N ASN A 23 14.68 -28.92 -32.21
CA ASN A 23 15.38 -29.50 -31.08
C ASN A 23 16.52 -28.56 -30.68
N THR A 24 16.25 -27.62 -29.76
CA THR A 24 17.32 -26.91 -29.05
C THR A 24 17.73 -27.76 -27.84
N THR A 25 18.69 -28.64 -28.05
CA THR A 25 19.49 -29.24 -26.99
C THR A 25 20.35 -28.17 -26.35
N VAL A 26 19.86 -27.60 -25.25
CA VAL A 26 20.70 -26.84 -24.32
C VAL A 26 21.20 -27.85 -23.29
N SER A 27 22.50 -28.16 -23.35
CA SER A 27 23.19 -28.98 -22.37
C SER A 27 23.06 -28.37 -20.97
N PRO A 28 22.66 -29.14 -19.95
CA PRO A 28 22.61 -28.66 -18.58
C PRO A 28 24.03 -28.70 -17.99
N GLN A 29 24.55 -27.56 -17.59
CA GLN A 29 25.66 -27.51 -16.66
C GLN A 29 25.21 -28.06 -15.31
N SER A 30 25.76 -29.17 -14.92
CA SER A 30 25.55 -29.90 -13.69
C SER A 30 26.11 -29.12 -12.50
N ASP A 31 25.21 -28.54 -11.68
CA ASP A 31 25.49 -28.32 -10.26
C ASP A 31 24.56 -29.23 -9.47
N GLY A 32 25.14 -30.24 -8.85
CA GLY A 32 24.44 -31.28 -8.11
C GLY A 32 23.74 -30.76 -6.87
N ALA A 33 22.41 -30.59 -6.96
CA ALA A 33 21.44 -30.62 -5.87
C ALA A 33 20.02 -30.36 -6.42
N SER A 34 19.43 -31.26 -7.22
CA SER A 34 18.04 -31.06 -7.70
C SER A 34 17.31 -32.28 -8.22
N GLU A 35 17.53 -33.46 -7.65
CA GLU A 35 16.75 -34.64 -8.11
C GLU A 35 15.40 -34.85 -7.43
N SER A 36 14.99 -34.02 -6.45
CA SER A 36 13.70 -34.17 -5.74
C SER A 36 12.62 -33.12 -6.06
N THR A 37 12.88 -32.20 -7.00
CA THR A 37 11.99 -31.04 -7.25
C THR A 37 11.12 -31.12 -8.51
N GLU A 38 11.28 -32.11 -9.35
CA GLU A 38 10.60 -32.16 -10.68
C GLU A 38 9.12 -32.58 -10.65
N ASN A 39 8.62 -33.13 -9.55
CA ASN A 39 7.25 -33.69 -9.47
C ASN A 39 6.26 -32.90 -8.61
N LEU A 40 6.58 -31.70 -8.17
CA LEU A 40 5.70 -30.91 -7.31
C LEU A 40 4.68 -30.11 -8.15
N GLN A 41 3.40 -30.25 -7.82
CA GLN A 41 2.30 -29.54 -8.50
C GLN A 41 2.15 -28.09 -8.00
N PRO A 42 1.56 -27.17 -8.80
CA PRO A 42 1.25 -25.84 -8.33
C PRO A 42 0.24 -25.89 -7.17
N PRO A 43 0.30 -24.95 -6.20
CA PRO A 43 -0.58 -24.98 -5.04
C PRO A 43 -2.05 -24.86 -5.46
N PRO A 44 -2.93 -25.77 -4.98
CA PRO A 44 -4.35 -25.73 -5.28
C PRO A 44 -5.02 -24.48 -4.68
N LEU A 45 -6.19 -24.10 -5.21
CA LEU A 45 -6.90 -22.89 -4.81
C LEU A 45 -7.20 -22.84 -3.30
N SER A 46 -7.50 -23.98 -2.68
CA SER A 46 -7.75 -24.08 -1.23
C SER A 46 -6.56 -23.61 -0.38
N TRP A 47 -5.33 -23.97 -0.77
CA TRP A 47 -4.12 -23.51 -0.10
C TRP A 47 -3.88 -22.02 -0.31
N LYS A 48 -4.15 -21.52 -1.51
CA LYS A 48 -4.06 -20.07 -1.81
C LYS A 48 -5.05 -19.27 -0.97
N LEU A 49 -6.30 -19.74 -0.86
CA LEU A 49 -7.31 -19.12 0.00
C LEU A 49 -6.93 -19.19 1.48
N GLY A 50 -6.41 -20.33 1.94
CA GLY A 50 -5.88 -20.47 3.30
C GLY A 50 -4.78 -19.45 3.61
N ALA A 51 -3.84 -19.25 2.68
CA ALA A 51 -2.79 -18.23 2.82
C ALA A 51 -3.38 -16.81 2.92
N ILE A 52 -4.37 -16.47 2.07
CA ILE A 52 -5.03 -15.15 2.11
C ILE A 52 -5.68 -14.92 3.47
N VAL A 53 -6.45 -15.89 3.98
CA VAL A 53 -7.15 -15.77 5.27
C VAL A 53 -6.15 -15.56 6.41
N LEU A 54 -5.08 -16.36 6.46
CA LEU A 54 -4.07 -16.25 7.52
C LEU A 54 -3.33 -14.92 7.48
N VAL A 55 -2.87 -14.49 6.29
CA VAL A 55 -2.15 -13.22 6.14
C VAL A 55 -3.06 -12.04 6.46
N THR A 56 -4.33 -12.10 6.08
CA THR A 56 -5.32 -11.09 6.44
C THR A 56 -5.55 -11.00 7.95
N ALA A 57 -5.62 -12.15 8.63
CA ALA A 57 -5.75 -12.18 10.09
C ALA A 57 -4.53 -11.56 10.79
N ILE A 58 -3.34 -11.69 10.21
CA ILE A 58 -2.11 -11.05 10.71
C ILE A 58 -2.19 -9.52 10.67
N GLY A 59 -2.75 -8.94 9.61
CA GLY A 59 -2.92 -7.49 9.47
C GLY A 59 -3.94 -6.86 10.42
N PHE A 60 -4.83 -7.65 11.03
CA PHE A 60 -5.95 -7.15 11.80
C PHE A 60 -5.55 -6.30 13.02
N GLY A 61 -4.52 -6.71 13.78
CA GLY A 61 -4.05 -6.00 14.97
C GLY A 61 -3.45 -4.63 14.67
N SER A 62 -2.67 -4.50 13.59
CA SER A 62 -2.10 -3.22 13.16
C SER A 62 -3.19 -2.26 12.67
N GLN A 63 -4.18 -2.74 11.94
CA GLN A 63 -5.33 -1.96 11.48
C GLN A 63 -6.20 -1.49 12.67
N TRP A 64 -6.42 -2.33 13.67
CA TRP A 64 -7.08 -1.95 14.92
C TRP A 64 -6.35 -0.80 15.61
N SER A 65 -5.04 -0.91 15.78
CA SER A 65 -4.20 0.12 16.42
C SER A 65 -4.22 1.44 15.66
N SER A 66 -4.22 1.41 14.32
CA SER A 66 -4.36 2.59 13.45
C SER A 66 -5.73 3.27 13.65
N GLY A 67 -6.80 2.48 13.76
CA GLY A 67 -8.15 2.99 14.04
C GLY A 67 -8.22 3.73 15.38
N ILE A 68 -7.66 3.18 16.44
CA ILE A 68 -7.60 3.78 17.78
C ILE A 68 -6.95 5.16 17.72
N THR A 69 -5.76 5.27 17.17
CA THR A 69 -4.99 6.53 17.19
C THR A 69 -5.76 7.68 16.51
N SER A 70 -6.39 7.39 15.37
CA SER A 70 -7.18 8.41 14.65
C SER A 70 -8.45 8.85 15.41
N ALA A 71 -9.01 7.99 16.27
CA ALA A 71 -10.19 8.31 17.08
C ALA A 71 -9.86 9.07 18.36
N MET A 72 -8.64 8.89 18.88
CA MET A 72 -8.25 9.33 20.21
C MET A 72 -7.46 10.65 20.23
N LYS A 73 -7.33 11.34 19.08
CA LYS A 73 -6.51 12.56 18.98
C LYS A 73 -6.86 13.59 20.07
N THR A 74 -8.12 13.94 20.21
CA THR A 74 -8.60 14.91 21.22
C THR A 74 -8.32 14.43 22.64
N THR A 75 -8.57 13.15 22.92
CA THR A 75 -8.33 12.54 24.23
C THR A 75 -6.84 12.48 24.57
N ILE A 76 -6.00 12.04 23.64
CA ILE A 76 -4.54 11.99 23.83
C ILE A 76 -3.99 13.40 24.11
N LYS A 77 -4.41 14.41 23.34
CA LYS A 77 -4.01 15.80 23.55
C LYS A 77 -4.36 16.29 24.96
N LYS A 78 -5.57 16.00 25.41
CA LYS A 78 -6.05 16.40 26.73
C LYS A 78 -5.31 15.68 27.87
N GLU A 79 -5.24 14.34 27.82
CA GLU A 79 -4.69 13.50 28.87
C GLU A 79 -3.17 13.62 29.00
N MET A 80 -2.47 13.77 27.90
CA MET A 80 -1.01 13.90 27.86
C MET A 80 -0.54 15.36 27.84
N LYS A 81 -1.48 16.33 27.81
CA LYS A 81 -1.20 17.77 27.79
C LYS A 81 -0.28 18.18 26.64
N VAL A 82 -0.54 17.65 25.44
CA VAL A 82 0.23 17.93 24.22
C VAL A 82 -0.57 18.81 23.25
N ASN A 83 0.14 19.66 22.51
CA ASN A 83 -0.45 20.50 21.47
C ASN A 83 -0.59 19.75 20.12
N ASN A 84 -1.16 20.40 19.09
CA ASN A 84 -1.35 19.76 17.77
C ASN A 84 -0.03 19.42 17.09
N LYS A 85 0.96 20.29 17.22
CA LYS A 85 2.30 20.07 16.68
C LYS A 85 2.97 18.86 17.33
N GLN A 86 2.91 18.75 18.66
CA GLN A 86 3.44 17.58 19.37
C GLN A 86 2.69 16.29 19.00
N PHE A 87 1.37 16.35 18.84
CA PHE A 87 0.60 15.20 18.34
C PHE A 87 1.00 14.83 16.90
N ALA A 88 1.17 15.82 16.03
CA ALA A 88 1.64 15.57 14.67
C ALA A 88 3.04 14.95 14.64
N LEU A 89 3.95 15.38 15.53
CA LEU A 89 5.27 14.77 15.69
C LEU A 89 5.23 13.35 16.24
N LEU A 90 4.29 13.07 17.15
CA LEU A 90 4.06 11.72 17.67
C LEU A 90 3.70 10.74 16.53
N GLU A 91 2.86 11.16 15.60
CA GLU A 91 2.52 10.38 14.41
C GLU A 91 3.67 10.36 13.39
N ALA A 92 4.34 11.50 13.19
CA ALA A 92 5.47 11.60 12.28
C ALA A 92 6.70 10.79 12.75
N SER A 93 6.79 10.43 14.04
CA SER A 93 7.88 9.60 14.55
C SER A 93 7.85 8.18 13.99
N GLU A 94 6.67 7.61 13.77
CA GLU A 94 6.51 6.33 13.08
C GLU A 94 6.94 6.45 11.62
N ASP A 95 6.42 7.45 10.90
CA ASP A 95 6.78 7.69 9.50
C ASP A 95 8.29 7.95 9.33
N PHE A 96 8.92 8.67 10.27
CA PHE A 96 10.37 8.93 10.28
C PHE A 96 11.17 7.62 10.36
N MET A 97 10.86 6.74 11.30
CA MET A 97 11.55 5.45 11.41
C MET A 97 11.32 4.56 10.20
N VAL A 98 10.12 4.62 9.61
CA VAL A 98 9.82 3.92 8.37
C VAL A 98 10.73 4.41 7.24
N THR A 99 10.92 5.73 7.07
CA THR A 99 11.80 6.25 6.00
C THR A 99 13.26 5.84 6.16
N VAL A 100 13.74 5.72 7.40
CA VAL A 100 15.12 5.30 7.70
C VAL A 100 15.34 3.82 7.42
N LEU A 101 14.39 2.96 7.80
CA LEU A 101 14.63 1.52 7.90
C LEU A 101 13.93 0.69 6.83
N MET A 102 12.99 1.28 6.09
CA MET A 102 12.18 0.55 5.11
C MET A 102 13.02 -0.12 4.03
N LEU A 103 14.04 0.57 3.52
CA LEU A 103 14.93 0.01 2.51
C LEU A 103 15.69 -1.21 3.05
N PHE A 104 16.19 -1.12 4.28
CA PHE A 104 16.86 -2.25 4.95
C PHE A 104 15.89 -3.40 5.19
N SER A 105 14.65 -3.12 5.58
CA SER A 105 13.61 -4.13 5.76
C SER A 105 13.28 -4.86 4.46
N GLY A 106 13.21 -4.14 3.33
CA GLY A 106 13.04 -4.74 2.02
C GLY A 106 14.13 -5.76 1.70
N PHE A 107 15.39 -5.40 1.93
CA PHE A 107 16.54 -6.28 1.72
C PHE A 107 16.54 -7.49 2.65
N ILE A 108 16.24 -7.29 3.93
CA ILE A 108 16.16 -8.38 4.90
C ILE A 108 15.06 -9.36 4.50
N THR A 109 13.87 -8.86 4.14
CA THR A 109 12.75 -9.68 3.68
C THR A 109 13.09 -10.49 2.43
N ASP A 110 13.83 -9.89 1.49
CA ASP A 110 14.27 -10.57 0.27
C ASP A 110 15.24 -11.72 0.57
N LYS A 111 16.05 -11.59 1.62
CA LYS A 111 17.04 -12.60 2.04
C LYS A 111 16.43 -13.73 2.90
N ILE A 112 15.63 -13.40 3.92
CA ILE A 112 15.12 -14.38 4.89
C ILE A 112 13.79 -15.03 4.46
N GLY A 113 13.07 -14.40 3.51
CA GLY A 113 11.75 -14.79 3.04
C GLY A 113 10.61 -14.17 3.86
N GLY A 114 9.44 -14.03 3.20
CA GLY A 114 8.30 -13.30 3.73
C GLY A 114 7.76 -13.86 5.04
N ALA A 115 7.54 -15.17 5.13
CA ALA A 115 6.97 -15.80 6.33
C ALA A 115 7.84 -15.59 7.59
N SER A 116 9.17 -15.70 7.46
CA SER A 116 10.10 -15.43 8.57
C SER A 116 10.12 -13.95 8.95
N ALA A 117 10.12 -13.06 7.95
CA ALA A 117 10.11 -11.62 8.17
C ALA A 117 8.83 -11.16 8.90
N ILE A 118 7.66 -11.71 8.55
CA ILE A 118 6.39 -11.46 9.25
C ILE A 118 6.49 -11.88 10.73
N LEU A 119 7.07 -13.05 11.01
CA LEU A 119 7.19 -13.54 12.39
C LEU A 119 8.02 -12.60 13.26
N TYR A 120 9.23 -12.23 12.82
CA TYR A 120 10.09 -11.31 13.57
C TYR A 120 9.48 -9.89 13.65
N GLY A 121 8.90 -9.40 12.56
CA GLY A 121 8.24 -8.11 12.53
C GLY A 121 7.10 -8.02 13.53
N ASN A 122 6.27 -9.04 13.63
CA ASN A 122 5.12 -9.06 14.53
C ASN A 122 5.50 -9.13 16.01
N ILE A 123 6.59 -9.81 16.35
CA ILE A 123 7.15 -9.81 17.72
C ILE A 123 7.60 -8.39 18.09
N LEU A 124 8.36 -7.71 17.21
CA LEU A 124 8.80 -6.33 17.45
C LEU A 124 7.61 -5.37 17.57
N TYR A 125 6.60 -5.54 16.71
CA TYR A 125 5.36 -4.76 16.77
C TYR A 125 4.65 -4.91 18.12
N SER A 126 4.59 -6.12 18.65
CA SER A 126 3.95 -6.39 19.94
C SER A 126 4.72 -5.77 21.11
N VAL A 127 6.05 -5.85 21.09
CA VAL A 127 6.89 -5.17 22.08
C VAL A 127 6.64 -3.66 22.05
N GLY A 128 6.66 -3.05 20.85
CA GLY A 128 6.35 -1.63 20.68
C GLY A 128 4.95 -1.25 21.16
N SER A 129 3.96 -2.10 20.92
CA SER A 129 2.58 -1.88 21.40
C SER A 129 2.45 -1.92 22.92
N ILE A 130 3.18 -2.81 23.60
CA ILE A 130 3.26 -2.85 25.07
C ILE A 130 3.89 -1.56 25.60
N LEU A 131 4.96 -1.08 24.98
CA LEU A 131 5.60 0.18 25.37
C LEU A 131 4.68 1.38 25.18
N VAL A 132 3.91 1.42 24.09
CA VAL A 132 2.89 2.47 23.85
C VAL A 132 1.79 2.43 24.93
N ALA A 133 1.31 1.25 25.29
CA ALA A 133 0.30 1.10 26.35
C ALA A 133 0.85 1.54 27.72
N GLY A 134 2.09 1.15 28.06
CA GLY A 134 2.78 1.62 29.27
C GLY A 134 3.00 3.14 29.28
N ALA A 135 3.33 3.72 28.13
CA ALA A 135 3.47 5.17 27.98
C ALA A 135 2.15 5.92 28.15
N ALA A 136 1.04 5.36 27.66
CA ALA A 136 -0.30 5.90 27.91
C ALA A 136 -0.67 5.86 29.40
N GLN A 137 -0.32 4.79 30.10
CA GLN A 137 -0.55 4.62 31.52
C GLN A 137 0.27 5.60 32.38
N THR A 138 1.53 5.82 32.01
CA THR A 138 2.42 6.79 32.69
C THR A 138 2.21 8.23 32.20
N ARG A 139 1.37 8.46 31.19
CA ARG A 139 1.11 9.76 30.52
C ARG A 139 2.39 10.45 30.04
N SER A 140 3.41 9.67 29.67
CA SER A 140 4.70 10.19 29.23
C SER A 140 4.77 10.29 27.70
N TYR A 141 4.78 11.52 27.19
CA TYR A 141 4.90 11.82 25.75
C TYR A 141 6.18 11.24 25.14
N ARG A 142 7.34 11.45 25.81
CA ARG A 142 8.63 10.97 25.33
C ARG A 142 8.68 9.43 25.26
N PHE A 143 8.10 8.77 26.27
CA PHE A 143 8.02 7.32 26.29
C PHE A 143 7.10 6.79 25.18
N MET A 144 5.99 7.49 24.90
CA MET A 144 5.08 7.10 23.80
C MET A 144 5.77 7.20 22.44
N ILE A 145 6.59 8.23 22.19
CA ILE A 145 7.41 8.32 20.96
C ILE A 145 8.33 7.09 20.86
N GLY A 146 9.05 6.74 21.92
CA GLY A 146 9.93 5.58 21.92
C GLY A 146 9.19 4.26 21.63
N GLY A 147 8.03 4.05 22.25
CA GLY A 147 7.18 2.89 21.98
C GLY A 147 6.69 2.83 20.52
N ARG A 148 6.29 3.97 19.96
CA ARG A 148 5.86 4.07 18.56
C ARG A 148 6.99 3.78 17.57
N VAL A 149 8.18 4.27 17.84
CA VAL A 149 9.38 3.98 17.04
C VAL A 149 9.61 2.47 16.97
N ILE A 150 9.59 1.77 18.11
CA ILE A 150 9.79 0.31 18.15
C ILE A 150 8.63 -0.41 17.44
N ARG A 151 7.39 0.05 17.61
CA ARG A 151 6.24 -0.49 16.91
C ARG A 151 6.36 -0.37 15.39
N ALA A 152 6.83 0.79 14.91
CA ALA A 152 7.05 1.04 13.49
C ALA A 152 8.06 0.08 12.87
N LEU A 153 9.13 -0.31 13.58
CA LEU A 153 10.10 -1.31 13.12
C LEU A 153 9.42 -2.64 12.78
N GLY A 154 8.51 -3.08 13.63
CA GLY A 154 7.76 -4.33 13.44
C GLY A 154 6.76 -4.23 12.29
N ASP A 155 6.03 -3.11 12.19
CA ASP A 155 5.02 -2.89 11.15
C ASP A 155 5.64 -2.87 9.75
N ILE A 156 6.78 -2.19 9.59
CA ILE A 156 7.55 -2.15 8.34
C ILE A 156 7.89 -3.56 7.84
N ALA A 157 8.49 -4.38 8.70
CA ALA A 157 8.90 -5.72 8.34
C ALA A 157 7.71 -6.58 7.93
N THR A 158 6.60 -6.47 8.65
CA THR A 158 5.37 -7.22 8.37
C THR A 158 4.73 -6.81 7.05
N GLN A 159 4.57 -5.52 6.77
CA GLN A 159 3.95 -5.04 5.53
C GLN A 159 4.71 -5.44 4.27
N VAL A 160 6.04 -5.24 4.24
CA VAL A 160 6.86 -5.62 3.09
C VAL A 160 6.78 -7.12 2.82
N ALA A 161 6.88 -7.90 3.88
CA ALA A 161 6.86 -9.35 3.80
C ALA A 161 5.49 -9.89 3.34
N GLN A 162 4.40 -9.29 3.81
CA GLN A 162 3.03 -9.66 3.47
C GLN A 162 2.76 -9.52 1.96
N TYR A 163 3.08 -8.37 1.38
CA TYR A 163 2.87 -8.15 -0.05
C TYR A 163 3.86 -8.94 -0.92
N LYS A 164 5.04 -9.22 -0.41
CA LYS A 164 5.97 -10.11 -1.09
C LYS A 164 5.43 -11.54 -1.17
N VAL A 165 4.86 -12.06 -0.09
CA VAL A 165 4.18 -13.37 -0.09
C VAL A 165 3.06 -13.38 -1.13
N PHE A 166 2.20 -12.37 -1.17
CA PHE A 166 1.14 -12.28 -2.17
C PHE A 166 1.69 -12.27 -3.60
N SER A 167 2.76 -11.50 -3.85
CA SER A 167 3.36 -11.45 -5.19
C SER A 167 4.03 -12.75 -5.63
N SER A 168 4.40 -13.63 -4.69
CA SER A 168 4.98 -14.95 -4.98
C SER A 168 3.93 -16.03 -5.24
N TRP A 169 2.69 -15.82 -4.79
CA TRP A 169 1.61 -16.80 -4.96
C TRP A 169 0.62 -16.41 -6.06
N PHE A 170 0.51 -15.12 -6.38
CA PHE A 170 -0.44 -14.58 -7.35
C PHE A 170 0.25 -13.67 -8.38
N ALA A 171 -0.04 -13.92 -9.66
CA ALA A 171 0.45 -13.08 -10.74
C ALA A 171 -0.45 -11.83 -10.95
N PRO A 172 0.10 -10.72 -11.48
CA PRO A 172 -0.70 -9.57 -11.88
C PRO A 172 -1.78 -9.94 -12.89
N GLY A 173 -3.02 -9.49 -12.66
CA GLY A 173 -4.18 -9.86 -13.48
C GLY A 173 -4.61 -11.32 -13.33
N ASN A 174 -4.08 -12.06 -12.35
CA ASN A 174 -4.45 -13.45 -12.08
C ASN A 174 -4.53 -13.73 -10.56
N GLY A 175 -5.25 -12.86 -9.85
CA GLY A 175 -5.55 -13.00 -8.43
C GLY A 175 -4.75 -12.08 -7.51
N PHE A 176 -3.73 -11.36 -7.99
CA PHE A 176 -2.94 -10.47 -7.13
C PHE A 176 -3.76 -9.29 -6.62
N ALA A 177 -4.48 -8.57 -7.48
CA ALA A 177 -5.31 -7.45 -7.08
C ALA A 177 -6.50 -7.90 -6.21
N SER A 178 -7.11 -9.05 -6.52
CA SER A 178 -8.17 -9.65 -5.69
C SER A 178 -7.68 -9.96 -4.28
N THR A 179 -6.49 -10.55 -4.16
CA THR A 179 -5.86 -10.86 -2.86
C THR A 179 -5.60 -9.59 -2.04
N LEU A 180 -5.04 -8.55 -2.68
CA LEU A 180 -4.86 -7.24 -2.06
C LEU A 180 -6.19 -6.63 -1.62
N GLY A 181 -7.20 -6.72 -2.50
CA GLY A 181 -8.55 -6.22 -2.21
C GLY A 181 -9.18 -6.89 -1.00
N PHE A 182 -9.06 -8.21 -0.89
CA PHE A 182 -9.56 -8.96 0.27
C PHE A 182 -8.80 -8.60 1.55
N GLU A 183 -7.48 -8.58 1.53
CA GLU A 183 -6.64 -8.23 2.68
C GLU A 183 -6.95 -6.82 3.18
N LEU A 184 -6.89 -5.84 2.29
CA LEU A 184 -7.15 -4.44 2.64
C LEU A 184 -8.61 -4.22 3.07
N GLY A 185 -9.57 -4.91 2.44
CA GLY A 185 -10.99 -4.82 2.78
C GLY A 185 -11.28 -5.36 4.19
N ILE A 186 -10.77 -6.55 4.52
CA ILE A 186 -10.92 -7.13 5.87
C ILE A 186 -10.16 -6.31 6.91
N GLY A 187 -8.97 -5.79 6.57
CA GLY A 187 -8.23 -4.87 7.42
C GLY A 187 -9.04 -3.62 7.82
N LYS A 188 -9.93 -3.15 6.92
CA LYS A 188 -10.86 -2.05 7.24
C LYS A 188 -11.83 -2.37 8.38
N ILE A 189 -12.20 -3.64 8.60
CA ILE A 189 -13.02 -4.04 9.75
C ILE A 189 -12.24 -3.80 11.05
N GLY A 190 -10.96 -4.17 11.08
CA GLY A 190 -10.09 -3.91 12.22
C GLY A 190 -10.01 -2.42 12.56
N ALA A 191 -9.75 -1.59 11.54
CA ALA A 191 -9.69 -0.14 11.70
C ALA A 191 -11.05 0.47 12.10
N PHE A 192 -12.16 -0.02 11.55
CA PHE A 192 -13.52 0.38 11.96
C PHE A 192 -13.78 0.04 13.42
N ALA A 193 -13.53 -1.20 13.82
CA ALA A 193 -13.77 -1.66 15.19
C ALA A 193 -12.88 -0.90 16.20
N GLY A 194 -11.60 -0.67 15.87
CA GLY A 194 -10.69 0.15 16.68
C GLY A 194 -11.18 1.58 16.82
N LYS A 195 -11.56 2.22 15.72
CA LYS A 195 -12.00 3.62 15.69
C LYS A 195 -13.33 3.84 16.44
N SER A 196 -14.30 2.98 16.22
CA SER A 196 -15.63 3.10 16.83
C SER A 196 -15.64 2.75 18.33
N SER A 197 -14.79 1.82 18.78
CA SER A 197 -14.74 1.37 20.17
C SER A 197 -13.83 2.19 21.08
N ALA A 198 -12.79 2.85 20.54
CA ALA A 198 -11.74 3.51 21.33
C ALA A 198 -12.28 4.46 22.40
N ASN A 199 -13.07 5.46 22.00
CA ASN A 199 -13.63 6.44 22.94
C ASN A 199 -14.67 5.82 23.91
N ILE A 200 -15.35 4.73 23.50
CA ILE A 200 -16.27 4.00 24.37
C ILE A 200 -15.50 3.25 25.46
N ILE A 201 -14.40 2.59 25.10
CA ILE A 201 -13.51 1.89 26.04
C ILE A 201 -12.98 2.90 27.06
N ALA A 202 -12.39 4.02 26.59
CA ALA A 202 -11.86 5.07 27.47
C ALA A 202 -12.90 5.59 28.45
N LYS A 203 -14.15 5.85 27.97
CA LYS A 203 -15.23 6.33 28.83
C LYS A 203 -15.70 5.29 29.85
N ARG A 204 -15.80 4.00 29.46
CA ARG A 204 -16.29 2.94 30.36
C ARG A 204 -15.28 2.53 31.42
N THR A 205 -14.00 2.52 31.06
CA THR A 205 -12.92 2.15 31.97
C THR A 205 -12.45 3.31 32.85
N GLY A 206 -12.80 4.55 32.49
CA GLY A 206 -12.35 5.76 33.19
C GLY A 206 -10.88 6.14 32.92
N ASP A 207 -10.14 5.33 32.18
CA ASP A 207 -8.74 5.61 31.79
C ASP A 207 -8.51 5.28 30.32
N PHE A 208 -7.98 6.24 29.58
CA PHE A 208 -7.69 6.09 28.14
C PHE A 208 -6.57 5.08 27.85
N ALA A 209 -5.72 4.76 28.82
CA ALA A 209 -4.64 3.78 28.67
C ALA A 209 -5.19 2.39 28.34
N TRP A 210 -6.37 2.01 28.84
CA TRP A 210 -7.00 0.73 28.52
C TRP A 210 -7.26 0.52 27.03
N VAL A 211 -7.45 1.59 26.27
CA VAL A 211 -7.61 1.49 24.82
C VAL A 211 -6.38 0.89 24.15
N PHE A 212 -5.19 1.30 24.62
CA PHE A 212 -3.92 0.77 24.12
C PHE A 212 -3.62 -0.66 24.65
N TRP A 213 -4.03 -0.98 25.89
CA TRP A 213 -3.93 -2.35 26.40
C TRP A 213 -4.84 -3.32 25.61
N VAL A 214 -6.04 -2.91 25.22
CA VAL A 214 -6.89 -3.72 24.33
C VAL A 214 -6.19 -3.97 22.99
N ALA A 215 -5.49 -2.97 22.44
CA ALA A 215 -4.70 -3.17 21.22
C ALA A 215 -3.57 -4.18 21.41
N VAL A 216 -2.92 -4.23 22.59
CA VAL A 216 -1.92 -5.26 22.94
C VAL A 216 -2.53 -6.66 22.92
N PHE A 217 -3.73 -6.84 23.50
CA PHE A 217 -4.42 -8.14 23.44
C PHE A 217 -4.78 -8.56 22.01
N MET A 218 -5.20 -7.62 21.17
CA MET A 218 -5.45 -7.90 19.75
C MET A 218 -4.17 -8.31 19.02
N ASN A 219 -3.02 -7.73 19.39
CA ASN A 219 -1.73 -8.12 18.81
C ASN A 219 -1.28 -9.52 19.26
N LEU A 220 -1.64 -9.97 20.45
CA LEU A 220 -1.39 -11.36 20.87
C LEU A 220 -2.11 -12.36 19.95
N PHE A 221 -3.36 -12.10 19.61
CA PHE A 221 -4.08 -12.90 18.62
C PHE A 221 -3.34 -12.91 17.26
N THR A 222 -2.89 -11.75 16.81
CA THR A 222 -2.11 -11.62 15.57
C THR A 222 -0.82 -12.43 15.60
N ASN A 223 -0.13 -12.49 16.74
CA ASN A 223 1.08 -13.32 16.91
C ASN A 223 0.78 -14.81 16.75
N VAL A 224 -0.33 -15.29 17.31
CA VAL A 224 -0.76 -16.68 17.13
C VAL A 224 -1.01 -16.98 15.63
N MET A 225 -1.73 -16.11 14.93
CA MET A 225 -1.96 -16.25 13.49
C MET A 225 -0.66 -16.23 12.69
N THR A 226 0.33 -15.43 13.10
CA THR A 226 1.65 -15.37 12.47
C THR A 226 2.42 -16.68 12.61
N VAL A 227 2.39 -17.30 13.78
CA VAL A 227 3.01 -18.62 14.00
C VAL A 227 2.35 -19.68 13.15
N VAL A 228 1.01 -19.69 13.10
CA VAL A 228 0.25 -20.61 12.24
C VAL A 228 0.62 -20.42 10.77
N PHE A 229 0.71 -19.18 10.31
CA PHE A 229 1.11 -18.86 8.94
C PHE A 229 2.54 -19.29 8.61
N TYR A 230 3.48 -19.11 9.54
CA TYR A 230 4.86 -19.57 9.37
C TYR A 230 4.93 -21.08 9.11
N TRP A 231 4.24 -21.87 9.94
CA TRP A 231 4.16 -23.33 9.76
C TRP A 231 3.42 -23.71 8.47
N PHE A 232 2.33 -23.03 8.16
CA PHE A 232 1.57 -23.24 6.93
C PHE A 232 2.45 -23.03 5.69
N THR A 233 3.20 -21.94 5.62
CA THR A 233 4.11 -21.64 4.51
C THR A 233 5.25 -22.66 4.42
N LYS A 234 5.78 -23.10 5.56
CA LYS A 234 6.82 -24.13 5.60
C LYS A 234 6.32 -25.48 5.03
N ILE A 235 5.09 -25.84 5.33
CA ILE A 235 4.46 -27.06 4.77
C ILE A 235 4.17 -26.87 3.28
N ALA A 236 3.63 -25.71 2.88
CA ALA A 236 3.32 -25.40 1.49
C ALA A 236 4.56 -25.47 0.59
N ASN A 237 5.68 -24.86 1.03
CA ASN A 237 6.94 -24.86 0.28
C ASN A 237 7.59 -26.25 0.16
N LYS A 238 7.20 -27.23 1.00
CA LYS A 238 7.62 -28.62 0.86
C LYS A 238 6.77 -29.42 -0.10
N ARG A 239 5.50 -29.02 -0.30
CA ARG A 239 4.51 -29.80 -1.08
C ARG A 239 4.28 -29.27 -2.48
N PHE A 240 4.53 -27.98 -2.73
CA PHE A 240 4.15 -27.33 -3.98
C PHE A 240 5.30 -26.55 -4.61
N HIS A 241 5.29 -26.46 -5.94
CA HIS A 241 6.16 -25.53 -6.69
C HIS A 241 5.52 -24.15 -6.81
N GLY A 242 6.38 -23.12 -6.96
CA GLY A 242 5.93 -21.76 -7.22
C GLY A 242 5.07 -21.65 -8.49
N THR A 243 4.13 -20.71 -8.47
CA THR A 243 3.25 -20.40 -9.61
C THR A 243 4.03 -19.62 -10.67
N ALA A 244 3.68 -19.79 -11.96
CA ALA A 244 4.19 -18.96 -13.05
C ALA A 244 3.18 -17.88 -13.46
N ASP A 245 3.65 -16.73 -13.93
CA ASP A 245 2.79 -15.69 -14.53
C ASP A 245 2.28 -16.16 -15.91
N PRO A 246 0.97 -16.29 -16.12
CA PRO A 246 0.42 -16.73 -17.41
C PRO A 246 0.76 -15.81 -18.58
N ALA A 247 1.02 -14.52 -18.32
CA ALA A 247 1.32 -13.54 -19.36
C ALA A 247 2.80 -13.53 -19.79
N THR A 248 3.72 -13.82 -18.87
CA THR A 248 5.16 -13.77 -19.15
C THR A 248 5.84 -15.13 -19.09
N GLY A 249 5.19 -16.15 -18.50
CA GLY A 249 5.77 -17.48 -18.27
C GLY A 249 6.83 -17.51 -17.17
N GLU A 250 7.04 -16.41 -16.45
CA GLU A 250 8.06 -16.30 -15.44
C GLU A 250 7.62 -16.93 -14.11
N ARG A 251 8.53 -17.65 -13.45
CA ARG A 251 8.26 -18.23 -12.11
C ARG A 251 8.19 -17.10 -11.08
N LEU A 252 7.17 -17.13 -10.24
CA LEU A 252 7.01 -16.24 -9.11
C LEU A 252 7.90 -16.73 -7.95
N VAL A 253 8.84 -15.91 -7.51
CA VAL A 253 9.85 -16.31 -6.52
C VAL A 253 9.68 -15.51 -5.24
N GLU A 254 9.64 -16.19 -4.09
CA GLU A 254 9.58 -15.55 -2.77
C GLU A 254 10.97 -15.10 -2.28
N LYS A 255 12.01 -15.89 -2.56
CA LYS A 255 13.39 -15.60 -2.10
C LYS A 255 14.29 -15.22 -3.27
N SER A 256 15.01 -14.11 -3.14
CA SER A 256 16.12 -13.79 -4.05
C SER A 256 17.43 -14.24 -3.42
N LYS A 257 18.18 -15.12 -4.13
CA LYS A 257 19.50 -15.60 -3.65
C LYS A 257 20.57 -14.51 -3.65
N LYS A 258 20.41 -13.46 -4.47
CA LYS A 258 21.38 -12.36 -4.61
C LYS A 258 20.69 -11.02 -4.41
N LEU A 259 21.28 -10.19 -3.57
CA LEU A 259 20.89 -8.81 -3.40
C LEU A 259 21.42 -8.03 -4.62
N GLU A 260 20.55 -7.65 -5.54
CA GLU A 260 20.93 -6.88 -6.71
C GLU A 260 20.49 -5.42 -6.57
N LEU A 261 21.20 -4.64 -5.76
CA LEU A 261 20.97 -3.19 -5.59
C LEU A 261 20.86 -2.46 -6.94
N ARG A 262 21.61 -2.93 -7.94
CA ARG A 262 21.58 -2.37 -9.28
C ARG A 262 20.17 -2.43 -9.90
N LYS A 263 19.42 -3.52 -9.72
CA LYS A 263 18.06 -3.66 -10.24
C LYS A 263 17.07 -2.67 -9.64
N VAL A 264 17.32 -2.20 -8.43
CA VAL A 264 16.51 -1.17 -7.76
C VAL A 264 16.70 0.19 -8.43
N LEU A 265 17.91 0.50 -8.87
CA LEU A 265 18.23 1.72 -9.62
C LEU A 265 17.77 1.65 -11.09
N GLU A 266 17.37 0.48 -11.55
CA GLU A 266 16.96 0.21 -12.93
C GLU A 266 15.44 -0.01 -13.05
N LEU A 267 14.62 0.54 -12.12
CA LEU A 267 13.17 0.40 -12.17
C LEU A 267 12.55 1.10 -13.40
N PRO A 268 11.49 0.52 -14.01
CA PRO A 268 10.84 1.14 -15.16
C PRO A 268 10.27 2.52 -14.83
N TRP A 269 10.30 3.44 -15.79
CA TRP A 269 9.78 4.79 -15.59
C TRP A 269 8.28 4.81 -15.24
N GLY A 270 7.51 3.83 -15.75
CA GLY A 270 6.09 3.66 -15.40
C GLY A 270 5.86 3.40 -13.91
N PHE A 271 6.80 2.74 -13.22
CA PHE A 271 6.80 2.62 -11.77
C PHE A 271 6.86 4.01 -11.11
N TRP A 272 7.80 4.87 -11.50
CA TRP A 272 7.96 6.21 -10.94
C TRP A 272 6.76 7.12 -11.20
N ALA A 273 6.12 6.95 -12.38
CA ALA A 273 4.90 7.68 -12.71
C ALA A 273 3.72 7.31 -11.79
N VAL A 274 3.54 6.02 -11.48
CA VAL A 274 2.56 5.56 -10.49
C VAL A 274 2.92 6.04 -9.08
N MET A 275 4.22 6.07 -8.76
CA MET A 275 4.72 6.59 -7.50
C MET A 275 4.36 8.06 -7.27
N ALA A 276 4.44 8.90 -8.31
CA ALA A 276 4.05 10.31 -8.23
C ALA A 276 2.56 10.47 -7.85
N PHE A 277 1.67 9.66 -8.42
CA PHE A 277 0.27 9.63 -8.01
C PHE A 277 0.12 9.17 -6.56
N SER A 278 0.78 8.06 -6.19
CA SER A 278 0.74 7.49 -4.85
C SER A 278 1.15 8.50 -3.77
N MET A 279 2.17 9.28 -4.03
CA MET A 279 2.70 10.27 -3.10
C MET A 279 1.64 11.28 -2.66
N PHE A 280 0.97 11.92 -3.59
CA PHE A 280 -0.04 12.94 -3.28
C PHE A 280 -1.35 12.33 -2.76
N GLN A 281 -1.83 11.25 -3.40
CA GLN A 281 -3.07 10.58 -3.00
C GLN A 281 -2.98 10.01 -1.59
N THR A 282 -1.91 9.27 -1.29
CA THR A 282 -1.77 8.58 0.00
C THR A 282 -1.57 9.57 1.13
N SER A 283 -0.75 10.61 0.94
CA SER A 283 -0.52 11.62 1.98
C SER A 283 -1.78 12.44 2.28
N THR A 284 -2.55 12.82 1.25
CA THR A 284 -3.86 13.44 1.47
C THR A 284 -4.76 12.53 2.30
N SER A 285 -4.89 11.26 1.91
CA SER A 285 -5.80 10.32 2.57
C SER A 285 -5.41 10.01 4.01
N ILE A 286 -4.13 9.75 4.28
CA ILE A 286 -3.66 9.36 5.60
C ILE A 286 -3.78 10.55 6.58
N VAL A 287 -3.29 11.73 6.21
CA VAL A 287 -3.29 12.89 7.12
C VAL A 287 -4.72 13.41 7.34
N PHE A 288 -5.57 13.39 6.31
CA PHE A 288 -6.99 13.71 6.46
C PHE A 288 -7.70 12.74 7.42
N LEU A 289 -7.56 11.42 7.22
CA LEU A 289 -8.20 10.40 8.07
C LEU A 289 -7.77 10.51 9.54
N GLN A 290 -6.53 10.86 9.78
CA GLN A 290 -5.99 11.05 11.12
C GLN A 290 -6.64 12.23 11.84
N ASN A 291 -6.91 13.31 11.13
CA ASN A 291 -7.51 14.51 11.66
C ASN A 291 -9.05 14.53 11.57
N ALA A 292 -9.64 13.58 10.84
CA ALA A 292 -11.07 13.56 10.49
C ALA A 292 -11.99 13.54 11.72
N THR A 293 -11.61 12.84 12.80
CA THR A 293 -12.46 12.75 14.01
C THR A 293 -12.54 14.09 14.72
N GLU A 294 -11.42 14.76 14.96
CA GLU A 294 -11.39 16.08 15.59
C GLU A 294 -12.07 17.14 14.70
N LEU A 295 -11.87 17.08 13.39
CA LEU A 295 -12.58 17.93 12.44
C LEU A 295 -14.10 17.71 12.50
N ALA A 296 -14.55 16.45 12.63
CA ALA A 296 -15.95 16.13 12.78
C ALA A 296 -16.54 16.62 14.12
N GLU A 297 -15.78 16.50 15.23
CA GLU A 297 -16.18 17.07 16.53
C GLU A 297 -16.46 18.56 16.41
N GLN A 298 -15.55 19.31 15.77
CA GLN A 298 -15.67 20.76 15.60
C GLN A 298 -16.83 21.16 14.67
N ARG A 299 -16.98 20.47 13.52
CA ARG A 299 -17.98 20.82 12.49
C ARG A 299 -19.41 20.41 12.87
N PHE A 300 -19.57 19.25 13.50
CA PHE A 300 -20.88 18.75 13.93
C PHE A 300 -21.23 19.15 15.36
N LYS A 301 -20.29 19.80 16.09
CA LYS A 301 -20.45 20.19 17.50
C LYS A 301 -20.92 18.99 18.35
N THR A 302 -20.28 17.85 18.16
CA THR A 302 -20.67 16.59 18.78
C THR A 302 -19.54 16.01 19.62
N SER A 303 -19.84 14.93 20.38
CA SER A 303 -18.83 14.24 21.17
C SER A 303 -17.87 13.44 20.30
N SER A 304 -16.66 13.16 20.83
CA SER A 304 -15.63 12.34 20.17
C SER A 304 -16.15 10.93 19.82
N ILE A 305 -17.05 10.37 20.61
CA ILE A 305 -17.69 9.08 20.32
C ILE A 305 -18.51 9.15 19.02
N VAL A 306 -19.40 10.14 18.91
CA VAL A 306 -20.26 10.30 17.72
C VAL A 306 -19.43 10.69 16.50
N ALA A 307 -18.46 11.58 16.65
CA ALA A 307 -17.55 11.97 15.58
C ALA A 307 -16.72 10.77 15.06
N ALA A 308 -16.25 9.89 15.94
CA ALA A 308 -15.55 8.67 15.56
C ALA A 308 -16.44 7.73 14.74
N TRP A 309 -17.73 7.59 15.08
CA TRP A 309 -18.68 6.83 14.28
C TRP A 309 -18.89 7.43 12.89
N TYR A 310 -19.11 8.74 12.76
CA TYR A 310 -19.26 9.39 11.46
C TYR A 310 -18.01 9.19 10.57
N THR A 311 -16.84 9.36 11.14
CA THR A 311 -15.59 9.21 10.37
C THR A 311 -15.19 7.76 10.11
N SER A 312 -15.80 6.79 10.79
CA SER A 312 -15.63 5.36 10.53
C SER A 312 -16.28 4.89 9.23
N THR A 313 -17.13 5.72 8.60
CA THR A 313 -17.74 5.42 7.28
C THR A 313 -16.70 5.12 6.22
N ALA A 314 -15.53 5.75 6.27
CA ALA A 314 -14.43 5.48 5.35
C ALA A 314 -13.92 4.02 5.42
N GLN A 315 -13.86 3.44 6.62
CA GLN A 315 -13.48 2.05 6.82
C GLN A 315 -14.59 1.09 6.41
N TYR A 316 -15.82 1.43 6.78
CA TYR A 316 -16.99 0.62 6.45
C TYR A 316 -17.20 0.49 4.93
N ALA A 317 -17.13 1.59 4.19
CA ALA A 317 -17.19 1.56 2.73
C ALA A 317 -16.06 0.70 2.15
N GLY A 318 -14.85 0.83 2.71
CA GLY A 318 -13.69 0.05 2.27
C GLY A 318 -13.87 -1.45 2.39
N PHE A 319 -14.55 -1.93 3.42
CA PHE A 319 -14.83 -3.36 3.59
C PHE A 319 -15.61 -3.95 2.41
N PHE A 320 -16.61 -3.26 1.89
CA PHE A 320 -17.42 -3.75 0.77
C PHE A 320 -16.78 -3.50 -0.59
N PHE A 321 -16.29 -2.28 -0.83
CA PHE A 321 -15.86 -1.87 -2.17
C PHE A 321 -14.43 -2.28 -2.53
N VAL A 322 -13.52 -2.39 -1.56
CA VAL A 322 -12.12 -2.71 -1.87
C VAL A 322 -11.93 -4.14 -2.40
N PRO A 323 -12.59 -5.18 -1.86
CA PRO A 323 -12.55 -6.53 -2.44
C PRO A 323 -13.12 -6.57 -3.87
N LEU A 324 -14.25 -5.88 -4.10
CA LEU A 324 -14.87 -5.80 -5.43
C LEU A 324 -13.94 -5.11 -6.44
N LEU A 325 -13.28 -4.03 -6.03
CA LEU A 325 -12.29 -3.36 -6.86
C LEU A 325 -11.10 -4.28 -7.18
N GLY A 326 -10.62 -5.06 -6.23
CA GLY A 326 -9.55 -6.04 -6.46
C GLY A 326 -9.90 -7.02 -7.57
N VAL A 327 -11.12 -7.60 -7.52
CA VAL A 327 -11.64 -8.50 -8.56
C VAL A 327 -11.78 -7.76 -9.90
N PHE A 328 -12.31 -6.54 -9.88
CA PHE A 328 -12.44 -5.70 -11.08
C PHE A 328 -11.09 -5.45 -11.75
N LEU A 329 -10.06 -5.09 -11.00
CA LEU A 329 -8.72 -4.85 -11.52
C LEU A 329 -8.08 -6.12 -12.10
N ASP A 330 -8.29 -7.29 -11.50
CA ASP A 330 -7.78 -8.54 -12.06
C ASP A 330 -8.45 -8.92 -13.38
N LEU A 331 -9.76 -8.67 -13.53
CA LEU A 331 -10.51 -9.06 -14.71
C LEU A 331 -10.39 -8.04 -15.84
N PHE A 332 -10.60 -6.77 -15.52
CA PHE A 332 -10.73 -5.69 -16.51
C PHE A 332 -9.46 -4.83 -16.63
N GLY A 333 -8.57 -4.86 -15.67
CA GLY A 333 -7.42 -3.94 -15.62
C GLY A 333 -7.86 -2.53 -15.22
N GLN A 334 -7.88 -1.57 -16.16
CA GLN A 334 -8.36 -0.20 -15.97
C GLN A 334 -7.74 0.53 -14.77
N ARG A 335 -6.45 0.27 -14.48
CA ARG A 335 -5.76 0.78 -13.29
C ARG A 335 -5.63 2.30 -13.28
N ILE A 336 -5.24 2.88 -14.42
CA ILE A 336 -5.10 4.35 -14.53
C ILE A 336 -6.46 5.03 -14.51
N SER A 337 -7.50 4.45 -15.15
CA SER A 337 -8.87 4.95 -15.02
C SER A 337 -9.34 4.97 -13.57
N SER A 338 -9.02 3.92 -12.80
CA SER A 338 -9.31 3.86 -11.36
C SER A 338 -8.55 4.93 -10.57
N MET A 339 -7.30 5.27 -10.96
CA MET A 339 -6.55 6.38 -10.35
C MET A 339 -7.19 7.74 -10.65
N VAL A 340 -7.68 7.95 -11.88
CA VAL A 340 -8.40 9.19 -12.25
C VAL A 340 -9.67 9.33 -11.43
N VAL A 341 -10.47 8.27 -11.29
CA VAL A 341 -11.67 8.27 -10.44
C VAL A 341 -11.29 8.58 -8.99
N CYS A 342 -10.27 7.92 -8.45
CA CYS A 342 -9.77 8.15 -7.10
C CYS A 342 -9.36 9.61 -6.89
N GLY A 343 -8.48 10.14 -7.75
CA GLY A 343 -7.98 11.52 -7.66
C GLY A 343 -9.10 12.55 -7.73
N THR A 344 -10.01 12.40 -8.70
CA THR A 344 -11.14 13.33 -8.89
C THR A 344 -12.07 13.33 -7.67
N LEU A 345 -12.41 12.16 -7.15
CA LEU A 345 -13.31 12.06 -5.99
C LEU A 345 -12.65 12.58 -4.70
N ILE A 346 -11.35 12.30 -4.48
CA ILE A 346 -10.62 12.87 -3.33
C ILE A 346 -10.57 14.40 -3.45
N PHE A 347 -10.27 14.94 -4.62
CA PHE A 347 -10.22 16.38 -4.83
C PHE A 347 -11.59 17.02 -4.57
N THR A 348 -12.67 16.45 -5.13
CA THR A 348 -14.05 16.91 -4.85
C THR A 348 -14.38 16.87 -3.37
N SER A 349 -14.00 15.81 -2.68
CA SER A 349 -14.20 15.69 -1.23
C SER A 349 -13.45 16.78 -0.47
N MET A 350 -12.17 17.05 -0.80
CA MET A 350 -11.38 18.07 -0.11
C MET A 350 -11.90 19.49 -0.41
N LEU A 351 -12.40 19.74 -1.64
CA LEU A 351 -13.07 21.00 -1.96
C LEU A 351 -14.33 21.20 -1.09
N LEU A 352 -15.13 20.17 -0.90
CA LEU A 352 -16.32 20.26 -0.04
C LEU A 352 -15.94 20.52 1.42
N VAL A 353 -14.92 19.85 1.96
CA VAL A 353 -14.44 20.12 3.33
C VAL A 353 -13.94 21.55 3.48
N CYS A 354 -13.28 22.10 2.47
CA CYS A 354 -12.68 23.42 2.53
C CYS A 354 -13.73 24.54 2.36
N PHE A 355 -14.58 24.42 1.34
CA PHE A 355 -15.48 25.53 0.93
C PHE A 355 -16.90 25.37 1.46
N ALA A 356 -17.43 24.15 1.60
CA ALA A 356 -18.73 23.92 2.20
C ALA A 356 -18.60 23.71 3.72
N ASN A 357 -18.27 24.78 4.44
CA ASN A 357 -17.98 24.79 5.88
C ASN A 357 -19.26 24.60 6.75
N THR A 358 -20.11 23.66 6.35
CA THR A 358 -21.36 23.32 7.02
C THR A 358 -21.36 21.86 7.44
N PRO A 359 -22.17 21.45 8.44
CA PRO A 359 -22.33 20.03 8.80
C PRO A 359 -22.71 19.15 7.62
N LYS A 360 -23.65 19.61 6.77
CA LYS A 360 -24.07 18.86 5.58
C LYS A 360 -22.95 18.71 4.55
N GLY A 361 -22.21 19.78 4.28
CA GLY A 361 -21.08 19.77 3.35
C GLY A 361 -19.96 18.85 3.85
N THR A 362 -19.66 18.88 5.15
CA THR A 362 -18.67 17.98 5.76
C THR A 362 -19.12 16.52 5.72
N ALA A 363 -20.40 16.23 5.97
CA ALA A 363 -20.95 14.87 5.86
C ALA A 363 -20.88 14.34 4.42
N ALA A 364 -21.25 15.16 3.43
CA ALA A 364 -21.13 14.81 2.00
C ALA A 364 -19.67 14.53 1.62
N SER A 365 -18.73 15.37 2.10
CA SER A 365 -17.30 15.16 1.91
C SER A 365 -16.84 13.81 2.46
N PHE A 366 -17.20 13.44 3.68
CA PHE A 366 -16.84 12.15 4.26
C PHE A 366 -17.39 10.97 3.46
N GLY A 367 -18.63 11.08 2.95
CA GLY A 367 -19.22 10.05 2.09
C GLY A 367 -18.46 9.88 0.77
N ILE A 368 -18.15 10.97 0.08
CA ILE A 368 -17.37 10.95 -1.16
C ILE A 368 -15.95 10.44 -0.90
N PHE A 369 -15.32 10.90 0.17
CA PHE A 369 -13.99 10.45 0.58
C PHE A 369 -13.96 8.96 0.89
N ALA A 370 -14.96 8.45 1.59
CA ALA A 370 -15.06 7.04 1.93
C ALA A 370 -15.04 6.15 0.67
N PHE A 371 -15.81 6.55 -0.35
CA PHE A 371 -15.83 5.85 -1.64
C PHE A 371 -14.51 6.04 -2.41
N ALA A 372 -14.01 7.26 -2.50
CA ALA A 372 -12.75 7.58 -3.19
C ALA A 372 -11.55 6.80 -2.63
N ASN A 373 -11.46 6.70 -1.30
CA ASN A 373 -10.36 6.01 -0.62
C ASN A 373 -10.34 4.49 -0.88
N CYS A 374 -11.44 3.91 -1.38
CA CYS A 374 -11.47 2.51 -1.77
C CYS A 374 -10.60 2.25 -3.00
N PHE A 375 -10.49 3.21 -3.91
CA PHE A 375 -9.75 3.05 -5.18
C PHE A 375 -8.23 3.17 -5.01
N GLY A 376 -7.71 3.87 -3.99
CA GLY A 376 -6.31 4.24 -3.88
C GLY A 376 -5.37 3.04 -3.67
N PRO A 377 -5.34 2.43 -2.49
CA PRO A 377 -4.28 1.50 -2.10
C PRO A 377 -4.16 0.28 -3.01
N THR A 378 -5.27 -0.41 -3.30
CA THR A 378 -5.28 -1.60 -4.16
C THR A 378 -4.81 -1.29 -5.57
N THR A 379 -5.31 -0.21 -6.18
CA THR A 379 -4.94 0.20 -7.54
C THR A 379 -3.47 0.57 -7.62
N ILE A 380 -2.94 1.31 -6.64
CA ILE A 380 -1.53 1.74 -6.63
C ILE A 380 -0.61 0.52 -6.52
N ILE A 381 -0.85 -0.38 -5.56
CA ILE A 381 0.02 -1.54 -5.32
C ILE A 381 -0.01 -2.50 -6.50
N ASP A 382 -1.19 -2.77 -7.05
CA ASP A 382 -1.33 -3.63 -8.24
C ASP A 382 -0.72 -2.99 -9.49
N SER A 383 -0.80 -1.67 -9.63
CA SER A 383 -0.13 -0.94 -10.74
C SER A 383 1.39 -1.00 -10.61
N ILE A 384 1.94 -0.84 -9.41
CA ILE A 384 3.37 -1.00 -9.15
C ILE A 384 3.81 -2.40 -9.58
N ARG A 385 3.12 -3.44 -9.11
CA ARG A 385 3.45 -4.83 -9.46
C ARG A 385 3.34 -5.10 -10.95
N THR A 386 2.34 -4.52 -11.61
CA THR A 386 2.10 -4.68 -13.06
C THR A 386 3.11 -3.93 -13.92
N SER A 387 3.62 -2.79 -13.46
CA SER A 387 4.63 -2.00 -14.18
C SER A 387 6.03 -2.61 -14.11
N MET A 388 6.28 -3.53 -13.19
CA MET A 388 7.60 -4.13 -13.01
C MET A 388 7.84 -5.28 -13.98
N PHE A 389 9.06 -5.31 -14.54
CA PHE A 389 9.51 -6.41 -15.40
C PHE A 389 10.14 -7.57 -14.61
N ASP A 390 10.71 -7.31 -13.43
CA ASP A 390 11.33 -8.32 -12.57
C ASP A 390 10.55 -8.46 -11.25
N PRO A 391 9.86 -9.60 -11.02
CA PRO A 391 9.14 -9.86 -9.79
C PRO A 391 10.02 -9.96 -8.54
N SER A 392 11.30 -10.32 -8.71
CA SER A 392 12.21 -10.58 -7.58
C SER A 392 12.48 -9.34 -6.72
N VAL A 393 12.41 -8.14 -7.33
CA VAL A 393 12.65 -6.87 -6.65
C VAL A 393 11.37 -6.16 -6.18
N PHE A 394 10.21 -6.83 -6.23
CA PHE A 394 8.95 -6.22 -5.83
C PHE A 394 8.94 -5.75 -4.36
N GLY A 395 9.52 -6.53 -3.44
CA GLY A 395 9.63 -6.13 -2.04
C GLY A 395 10.37 -4.80 -1.87
N THR A 396 11.49 -4.64 -2.58
CA THR A 396 12.28 -3.40 -2.53
C THR A 396 11.57 -2.23 -3.25
N ALA A 397 10.90 -2.47 -4.38
CA ALA A 397 10.10 -1.46 -5.06
C ALA A 397 8.93 -0.98 -4.18
N TYR A 398 8.28 -1.91 -3.48
CA TYR A 398 7.25 -1.57 -2.51
C TYR A 398 7.81 -0.77 -1.32
N ALA A 399 9.00 -1.13 -0.84
CA ALA A 399 9.70 -0.38 0.19
C ALA A 399 9.99 1.08 -0.24
N LEU A 400 10.43 1.31 -1.48
CA LEU A 400 10.60 2.65 -2.04
C LEU A 400 9.28 3.45 -2.03
N LYS A 401 8.17 2.80 -2.41
CA LYS A 401 6.84 3.42 -2.37
C LYS A 401 6.48 3.88 -0.95
N ILE A 402 6.68 3.03 0.04
CA ILE A 402 6.38 3.37 1.43
C ILE A 402 7.29 4.49 1.93
N THR A 403 8.60 4.43 1.65
CA THR A 403 9.56 5.48 2.01
C THR A 403 9.13 6.84 1.46
N MET A 404 8.77 6.91 0.18
CA MET A 404 8.34 8.15 -0.46
C MET A 404 7.05 8.70 0.17
N ASN A 405 6.05 7.84 0.38
CA ASN A 405 4.79 8.27 0.96
C ASN A 405 4.99 8.79 2.40
N ASN A 406 5.79 8.10 3.21
CA ASN A 406 6.04 8.53 4.59
C ASN A 406 6.89 9.79 4.66
N ALA A 407 7.83 9.99 3.74
CA ALA A 407 8.57 11.25 3.66
C ALA A 407 7.62 12.46 3.44
N VAL A 408 6.65 12.32 2.53
CA VAL A 408 5.64 13.37 2.33
C VAL A 408 4.69 13.47 3.53
N ASN A 409 4.27 12.35 4.12
CA ASN A 409 3.43 12.35 5.32
C ASN A 409 4.07 13.16 6.46
N ILE A 410 5.36 12.99 6.72
CA ILE A 410 6.10 13.76 7.74
C ILE A 410 5.95 15.25 7.47
N ILE A 411 6.26 15.69 6.25
CA ILE A 411 6.18 17.10 5.88
C ILE A 411 4.76 17.64 6.06
N VAL A 412 3.76 16.92 5.55
CA VAL A 412 2.35 17.34 5.62
C VAL A 412 1.85 17.36 7.07
N ARG A 413 2.21 16.37 7.91
CA ARG A 413 1.84 16.35 9.33
C ARG A 413 2.41 17.52 10.09
N VAL A 414 3.70 17.83 9.90
CA VAL A 414 4.35 18.96 10.56
C VAL A 414 3.70 20.28 10.12
N ILE A 415 3.48 20.48 8.82
CA ILE A 415 2.83 21.67 8.28
C ILE A 415 1.41 21.84 8.85
N THR A 416 0.61 20.76 8.79
CA THR A 416 -0.80 20.83 9.26
C THR A 416 -0.88 21.03 10.78
N GLY A 417 0.03 20.43 11.55
CA GLY A 417 0.11 20.66 13.00
C GLY A 417 0.42 22.10 13.37
N VAL A 418 1.42 22.71 12.70
CA VAL A 418 1.79 24.12 12.89
C VAL A 418 0.66 25.06 12.49
N ILE A 419 0.05 24.83 11.31
CA ILE A 419 -1.07 25.67 10.84
C ILE A 419 -2.25 25.59 11.81
N GLN A 420 -2.54 24.39 12.36
CA GLN A 420 -3.64 24.21 13.31
C GLN A 420 -3.38 24.95 14.63
N ASP A 421 -2.16 24.89 15.16
CA ASP A 421 -1.78 25.63 16.37
C ASP A 421 -1.86 27.17 16.15
N GLN A 422 -1.43 27.67 14.98
CA GLN A 422 -1.52 29.09 14.62
C GLN A 422 -2.95 29.57 14.31
N SER A 423 -3.90 28.66 14.12
CA SER A 423 -5.29 28.94 13.75
C SER A 423 -6.27 28.71 14.90
N ASP A 424 -5.86 28.87 16.14
CA ASP A 424 -6.70 28.63 17.33
C ASP A 424 -7.34 27.23 17.32
N ASN A 425 -6.59 26.22 16.92
CA ASN A 425 -7.03 24.84 16.81
C ASN A 425 -8.11 24.57 15.73
N LYS A 426 -8.35 25.53 14.81
CA LYS A 426 -9.34 25.40 13.73
C LYS A 426 -8.76 24.71 12.50
N TYR A 427 -9.64 24.06 11.72
CA TYR A 427 -9.24 23.32 10.51
C TYR A 427 -9.34 24.14 9.22
N ASP A 428 -9.84 25.36 9.22
CA ASP A 428 -10.13 26.13 7.99
C ASP A 428 -8.89 26.32 7.10
N ARG A 429 -7.73 26.61 7.69
CA ARG A 429 -6.47 26.73 6.94
C ARG A 429 -5.83 25.37 6.63
N VAL A 430 -6.03 24.38 7.51
CA VAL A 430 -5.51 23.01 7.30
C VAL A 430 -6.15 22.35 6.08
N THR A 431 -7.45 22.59 5.86
CA THR A 431 -8.18 22.02 4.72
C THR A 431 -7.67 22.53 3.37
N ILE A 432 -7.07 23.73 3.31
CA ILE A 432 -6.42 24.25 2.09
C ILE A 432 -5.24 23.37 1.68
N VAL A 433 -4.46 22.88 2.65
CA VAL A 433 -3.33 21.96 2.37
C VAL A 433 -3.85 20.65 1.75
N TYR A 434 -4.97 20.14 2.26
CA TYR A 434 -5.59 18.93 1.69
C TYR A 434 -6.08 19.16 0.27
N VAL A 435 -6.67 20.32 -0.02
CA VAL A 435 -7.11 20.67 -1.38
C VAL A 435 -5.91 20.77 -2.33
N ALA A 436 -4.81 21.38 -1.92
CA ALA A 436 -3.60 21.49 -2.74
C ALA A 436 -3.01 20.12 -3.08
N LEU A 437 -2.88 19.22 -2.09
CA LEU A 437 -2.37 17.86 -2.30
C LEU A 437 -3.31 17.02 -3.17
N ALA A 438 -4.62 17.10 -2.94
CA ALA A 438 -5.63 16.42 -3.75
C ALA A 438 -5.65 16.96 -5.19
N GLY A 439 -5.47 18.27 -5.37
CA GLY A 439 -5.31 18.90 -6.68
C GLY A 439 -4.08 18.38 -7.44
N ALA A 440 -2.95 18.23 -6.75
CA ALA A 440 -1.77 17.61 -7.34
C ALA A 440 -2.01 16.12 -7.71
N SER A 441 -2.72 15.37 -6.85
CA SER A 441 -3.10 13.98 -7.12
C SER A 441 -3.96 13.85 -8.40
N VAL A 442 -4.99 14.68 -8.55
CA VAL A 442 -5.84 14.65 -9.73
C VAL A 442 -5.08 15.06 -10.98
N ALA A 443 -4.24 16.10 -10.91
CA ALA A 443 -3.41 16.52 -12.03
C ALA A 443 -2.49 15.40 -12.53
N VAL A 444 -1.79 14.71 -11.61
CA VAL A 444 -0.94 13.57 -11.95
C VAL A 444 -1.77 12.42 -12.55
N SER A 445 -2.96 12.12 -12.04
CA SER A 445 -3.80 11.06 -12.58
C SER A 445 -4.25 11.34 -14.02
N PHE A 446 -4.57 12.59 -14.37
CA PHE A 446 -4.88 12.98 -15.75
C PHE A 446 -3.65 12.94 -16.65
N LEU A 447 -2.47 13.33 -16.16
CA LEU A 447 -1.21 13.19 -16.91
C LEU A 447 -0.91 11.71 -17.21
N LEU A 448 -1.16 10.80 -16.25
CA LEU A 448 -1.05 9.35 -16.47
C LEU A 448 -2.05 8.86 -17.53
N ALA A 449 -3.30 9.33 -17.48
CA ALA A 449 -4.32 8.98 -18.46
C ALA A 449 -3.95 9.46 -19.86
N PHE A 450 -3.47 10.69 -19.99
CA PHE A 450 -2.95 11.23 -21.25
C PHE A 450 -1.72 10.44 -21.73
N GLY A 451 -0.80 10.11 -20.82
CA GLY A 451 0.37 9.29 -21.12
C GLY A 451 0.03 7.89 -21.64
N CYS A 452 -1.12 7.31 -21.29
CA CYS A 452 -1.58 6.04 -21.86
C CYS A 452 -1.82 6.07 -23.37
N TRP A 453 -2.13 7.21 -23.93
CA TRP A 453 -2.30 7.35 -25.37
C TRP A 453 -0.97 7.32 -26.11
N ILE A 454 0.08 7.87 -25.48
CA ILE A 454 1.41 8.03 -26.07
C ILE A 454 2.30 6.82 -25.76
N PHE A 455 2.34 6.38 -24.49
CA PHE A 455 3.30 5.41 -24.02
C PHE A 455 2.67 4.05 -23.74
N ILE A 456 3.22 3.01 -24.38
CA ILE A 456 2.74 1.64 -24.22
C ILE A 456 2.98 1.09 -22.80
N ASP A 457 4.02 1.59 -22.10
CA ASP A 457 4.34 1.21 -20.73
C ASP A 457 3.25 1.63 -19.72
N LEU A 458 2.56 2.74 -19.98
CA LEU A 458 1.37 3.12 -19.22
C LEU A 458 0.12 2.43 -19.76
N ARG A 459 0.00 2.26 -21.07
CA ARG A 459 -1.14 1.60 -21.71
C ARG A 459 -1.32 0.15 -21.21
N GLN A 460 -0.24 -0.58 -20.96
CA GLN A 460 -0.30 -1.94 -20.41
C GLN A 460 -1.00 -2.02 -19.05
N LEU A 461 -1.01 -0.94 -18.26
CA LEU A 461 -1.73 -0.88 -16.98
C LEU A 461 -3.25 -0.86 -17.17
N GLN A 462 -3.74 -0.50 -18.35
CA GLN A 462 -5.16 -0.53 -18.69
C GLN A 462 -5.64 -1.87 -19.25
N TRP A 463 -4.72 -2.78 -19.57
CA TRP A 463 -5.10 -4.03 -20.22
C TRP A 463 -5.85 -4.97 -19.26
N SER A 464 -6.95 -5.53 -19.78
CA SER A 464 -7.66 -6.62 -19.13
C SER A 464 -6.80 -7.89 -19.08
N ARG A 465 -7.17 -8.83 -18.21
CA ARG A 465 -6.51 -10.14 -18.11
C ARG A 465 -6.38 -10.83 -19.46
N LYS A 466 -7.49 -10.91 -20.23
CA LYS A 466 -7.51 -11.53 -21.55
C LYS A 466 -6.55 -10.84 -22.53
N LEU A 467 -6.58 -9.50 -22.57
CA LEU A 467 -5.74 -8.71 -23.46
C LEU A 467 -4.25 -8.81 -23.10
N ARG A 468 -3.93 -8.88 -21.80
CA ARG A 468 -2.55 -9.03 -21.33
C ARG A 468 -1.95 -10.37 -21.75
N ILE A 469 -2.73 -11.45 -21.70
CA ILE A 469 -2.32 -12.79 -22.15
C ILE A 469 -2.17 -12.79 -23.67
N ALA A 470 -3.15 -12.22 -24.41
CA ALA A 470 -3.12 -12.14 -25.87
C ALA A 470 -1.95 -11.31 -26.43
N ARG A 471 -1.46 -10.31 -25.67
CA ARG A 471 -0.33 -9.46 -26.07
C ARG A 471 1.00 -9.87 -25.44
N ARG A 472 1.18 -11.14 -25.18
CA ARG A 472 2.43 -11.69 -24.67
C ARG A 472 3.61 -11.44 -25.61
N ASP A 473 3.35 -11.46 -26.91
CA ASP A 473 4.28 -11.13 -28.00
C ASP A 473 4.89 -9.71 -27.88
N ILE A 474 4.16 -8.77 -27.28
CA ILE A 474 4.65 -7.41 -27.01
C ILE A 474 5.38 -7.34 -25.65
N LEU A 475 4.85 -8.04 -24.62
CA LEU A 475 5.39 -7.95 -23.25
C LEU A 475 6.77 -8.62 -23.12
N VAL A 476 6.95 -9.80 -23.72
CA VAL A 476 8.19 -10.57 -23.59
C VAL A 476 9.39 -9.87 -24.24
N PRO A 477 9.31 -9.41 -25.52
CA PRO A 477 10.41 -8.67 -26.12
C PRO A 477 10.75 -7.35 -25.40
N ARG A 478 9.74 -6.65 -24.86
CA ARG A 478 10.00 -5.42 -24.08
C ARG A 478 10.72 -5.69 -22.79
N LYS A 479 10.39 -6.77 -22.09
CA LYS A 479 11.12 -7.22 -20.91
C LYS A 479 12.57 -7.54 -21.26
N GLU A 480 12.80 -8.28 -22.33
CA GLU A 480 14.17 -8.58 -22.82
C GLU A 480 14.92 -7.32 -23.22
N ALA A 481 14.27 -6.41 -23.94
CA ALA A 481 14.85 -5.13 -24.35
C ALA A 481 15.21 -4.28 -23.11
N PHE A 482 14.35 -4.23 -22.08
CA PHE A 482 14.64 -3.54 -20.84
C PHE A 482 15.83 -4.15 -20.11
N ASN A 483 15.91 -5.48 -20.05
CA ASN A 483 17.02 -6.19 -19.40
C ASN A 483 18.36 -6.01 -20.15
N LYS A 484 18.30 -5.88 -21.50
CA LYS A 484 19.48 -5.63 -22.35
C LYS A 484 19.84 -4.14 -22.46
N ALA A 485 18.87 -3.23 -22.23
CA ALA A 485 19.08 -1.80 -22.39
C ALA A 485 20.08 -1.27 -21.37
N SER A 486 21.11 -0.61 -21.90
CA SER A 486 22.09 0.16 -21.15
C SER A 486 21.84 1.64 -21.44
N GLY A 487 21.41 2.44 -20.46
CA GLY A 487 21.53 3.88 -20.62
C GLY A 487 20.32 4.75 -20.30
N ALA A 488 19.47 5.16 -21.26
CA ALA A 488 18.50 6.26 -21.07
C ALA A 488 17.40 5.97 -20.04
N THR A 489 16.81 4.77 -20.05
CA THR A 489 15.76 4.37 -19.10
C THR A 489 16.30 4.30 -17.67
N LYS A 490 17.54 3.86 -17.52
CA LYS A 490 18.24 3.79 -16.23
C LYS A 490 18.57 5.17 -15.66
N LYS A 491 18.88 6.15 -16.51
CA LYS A 491 19.14 7.55 -16.09
C LYS A 491 17.90 8.19 -15.45
N ILE A 492 16.72 7.95 -16.01
CA ILE A 492 15.46 8.45 -15.43
C ILE A 492 15.24 7.85 -14.03
N SER A 493 15.41 6.54 -13.88
CA SER A 493 15.25 5.88 -12.59
C SER A 493 16.27 6.38 -11.55
N ILE A 494 17.52 6.57 -11.93
CA ILE A 494 18.56 7.13 -11.05
C ILE A 494 18.20 8.56 -10.62
N GLY A 495 17.71 9.39 -11.57
CA GLY A 495 17.25 10.75 -11.27
C GLY A 495 16.06 10.75 -10.28
N CYS A 496 15.07 9.89 -10.49
CA CYS A 496 13.93 9.74 -9.59
C CYS A 496 14.34 9.22 -8.20
N PHE A 497 15.31 8.29 -8.16
CA PHE A 497 15.86 7.82 -6.89
C PHE A 497 16.62 8.92 -6.15
N GLY A 498 17.39 9.74 -6.87
CA GLY A 498 18.03 10.94 -6.31
C GLY A 498 17.02 11.94 -5.76
N ALA A 499 15.93 12.19 -6.48
CA ALA A 499 14.83 13.04 -6.01
C ALA A 499 14.14 12.46 -4.74
N LEU A 500 13.98 11.13 -4.67
CA LEU A 500 13.47 10.46 -3.47
C LEU A 500 14.40 10.68 -2.26
N LEU A 501 15.71 10.57 -2.45
CA LEU A 501 16.69 10.82 -1.37
C LEU A 501 16.61 12.28 -0.88
N ILE A 502 16.53 13.25 -1.79
CA ILE A 502 16.38 14.67 -1.44
C ILE A 502 15.07 14.88 -0.66
N LEU A 503 13.97 14.30 -1.12
CA LEU A 503 12.68 14.37 -0.43
C LEU A 503 12.76 13.76 0.98
N THR A 504 13.42 12.63 1.13
CA THR A 504 13.62 11.96 2.42
C THR A 504 14.46 12.81 3.36
N CYS A 505 15.58 13.37 2.89
CA CYS A 505 16.39 14.30 3.69
C CYS A 505 15.60 15.54 4.09
N GLY A 506 14.83 16.12 3.17
CA GLY A 506 13.93 17.25 3.45
C GLY A 506 12.87 16.93 4.51
N SER A 507 12.32 15.71 4.48
CA SER A 507 11.37 15.24 5.49
C SER A 507 12.01 15.09 6.87
N TRP A 508 13.26 14.65 6.95
CA TRP A 508 14.00 14.57 8.21
C TRP A 508 14.30 15.98 8.77
N CYS A 509 14.69 16.91 7.90
CA CYS A 509 14.85 18.32 8.31
C CYS A 509 13.54 18.88 8.87
N ALA A 510 12.40 18.63 8.21
CA ALA A 510 11.09 19.05 8.69
C ALA A 510 10.74 18.42 10.06
N TYR A 511 11.03 17.13 10.25
CA TYR A 511 10.82 16.42 11.51
C TYR A 511 11.65 17.05 12.64
N PHE A 512 12.97 17.19 12.45
CA PHE A 512 13.87 17.76 13.47
C PHE A 512 13.56 19.22 13.76
N TRP A 513 13.19 20.00 12.74
CA TRP A 513 12.71 21.37 12.96
C TRP A 513 11.43 21.38 13.82
N GLY A 514 10.51 20.47 13.54
CA GLY A 514 9.29 20.29 14.34
C GLY A 514 9.61 19.95 15.78
N VAL A 515 10.54 19.02 16.04
CA VAL A 515 10.99 18.66 17.40
C VAL A 515 11.64 19.83 18.11
N ALA A 516 12.56 20.54 17.46
CA ALA A 516 13.26 21.67 18.04
C ALA A 516 12.32 22.82 18.44
N THR A 517 11.28 23.06 17.64
CA THR A 517 10.32 24.16 17.87
C THR A 517 9.04 23.71 18.60
N GLY A 518 8.82 22.42 18.82
CA GLY A 518 7.64 21.85 19.49
C GLY A 518 7.72 21.80 21.01
N ASN A 519 8.91 21.97 21.55
CA ASN A 519 9.17 21.94 23.01
C ASN A 519 9.13 23.34 23.66
N ASN A 520 8.79 24.40 22.90
CA ASN A 520 8.65 25.76 23.40
C ASN A 520 7.20 26.11 23.67
#